data_8ad0e21def45fe77fd599a15f9a4989b
#
_entry.id   8ad0e21def45fe77fd599a15f9a4989b
#
_cell.length_a   1.000
_cell.length_b   1.000
_cell.length_c   1.000
_cell.angle_alpha   90.00
_cell.angle_beta   90.00
_cell.angle_gamma   90.00
#
_symmetry.space_group_name_H-M   'P 1'
#
loop_
_entity.id
_entity.type
_entity.pdbx_description
1 polymer ?
#
loop_
_entity_poly.entity_id
_entity_poly.type
_entity_poly.pdbx_seq_one_letter_code
_entity_poly.pdbx_strand_id
1 'polypeptide(L)'
;LSDVNKGKYVNVFDFGSRDISTENKNDMGELKALVLARGDHIANYTDIEGLDQDTYNDTTGMSVMLRAEAQLDQMIHGIVTALNDVLCPNVTAEDTIKNLTNGATTLDVILADGSTVTLNANTKILDVDNCATGSDKQLPPQELFSRIGTERYTKATYTYQPVDENGNPKVDANGNPVTETKEIYIYNEEDPNDTTKQYTLQSLSVNEALVIDETLLPHLCQNGDVDYALAAKL
;
A
#
# COMPACT_ATOMS: atom_id res chain seq x y z
N LEU A 1 -24.76 -25.01 -9.00
CA LEU A 1 -23.59 -24.11 -8.91
C LEU A 1 -23.09 -24.22 -7.50
N SER A 2 -21.99 -24.91 -7.29
CA SER A 2 -21.35 -24.97 -5.99
C SER A 2 -20.64 -23.65 -5.70
N ASP A 3 -20.40 -23.46 -4.44
CA ASP A 3 -19.82 -22.26 -3.89
C ASP A 3 -18.44 -21.97 -4.52
N VAL A 4 -18.33 -20.86 -5.25
CA VAL A 4 -17.10 -20.42 -5.91
C VAL A 4 -16.10 -19.82 -4.90
N ASN A 5 -16.43 -19.88 -3.62
CA ASN A 5 -15.62 -19.30 -2.55
C ASN A 5 -14.26 -19.98 -2.42
N LYS A 6 -13.21 -19.19 -2.41
CA LYS A 6 -11.82 -19.52 -2.11
C LYS A 6 -11.06 -20.29 -3.19
N GLY A 7 -11.18 -19.88 -4.45
CA GLY A 7 -10.38 -20.45 -5.53
C GLY A 7 -10.74 -21.90 -5.87
N LYS A 8 -11.89 -22.37 -5.44
CA LYS A 8 -12.39 -23.69 -5.82
C LYS A 8 -13.10 -23.62 -7.16
N TYR A 9 -12.79 -24.57 -8.02
CA TYR A 9 -13.41 -24.67 -9.33
C TYR A 9 -14.91 -24.91 -9.23
N VAL A 10 -15.66 -24.22 -10.07
CA VAL A 10 -17.09 -24.44 -10.20
C VAL A 10 -17.34 -25.80 -10.87
N ASN A 11 -18.18 -26.62 -10.29
CA ASN A 11 -18.64 -27.81 -10.96
C ASN A 11 -19.46 -27.44 -12.19
N VAL A 12 -19.00 -27.84 -13.36
CA VAL A 12 -19.64 -27.47 -14.62
C VAL A 12 -20.95 -28.27 -14.81
N PHE A 13 -20.95 -29.50 -14.35
CA PHE A 13 -22.12 -30.37 -14.40
C PHE A 13 -22.22 -31.20 -13.14
N ASP A 14 -23.45 -31.32 -12.62
CA ASP A 14 -23.81 -32.27 -11.56
C ASP A 14 -24.88 -33.22 -12.11
N PHE A 15 -24.52 -34.48 -12.23
CA PHE A 15 -25.44 -35.52 -12.67
C PHE A 15 -25.79 -36.45 -11.50
N GLY A 16 -26.65 -35.99 -10.63
CA GLY A 16 -27.07 -36.75 -9.45
C GLY A 16 -25.93 -36.98 -8.46
N SER A 17 -25.45 -38.20 -8.30
CA SER A 17 -24.38 -38.57 -7.39
C SER A 17 -22.97 -38.43 -8.01
N ARG A 18 -22.87 -37.95 -9.24
CA ARG A 18 -21.58 -37.77 -9.94
C ARG A 18 -21.23 -36.30 -10.04
N ASP A 19 -20.28 -35.93 -9.27
CA ASP A 19 -19.64 -34.61 -9.38
C ASP A 19 -18.62 -34.64 -10.52
N ILE A 20 -18.93 -33.91 -11.60
CA ILE A 20 -17.99 -33.71 -12.74
C ILE A 20 -17.28 -32.41 -12.48
N SER A 21 -16.11 -32.50 -11.87
CA SER A 21 -15.28 -31.34 -11.51
C SER A 21 -13.84 -31.54 -11.90
N THR A 22 -13.13 -30.45 -11.95
CA THR A 22 -11.68 -30.46 -12.18
C THR A 22 -10.92 -31.12 -11.04
N GLU A 23 -11.39 -30.96 -9.79
CA GLU A 23 -10.80 -31.58 -8.61
C GLU A 23 -10.81 -33.11 -8.68
N ASN A 24 -11.89 -33.69 -9.19
CA ASN A 24 -12.04 -35.13 -9.29
C ASN A 24 -11.37 -35.73 -10.54
N LYS A 25 -10.80 -34.90 -11.42
CA LYS A 25 -10.12 -35.33 -12.67
C LYS A 25 -10.97 -36.23 -13.58
N ASN A 26 -12.29 -36.14 -13.49
CA ASN A 26 -13.23 -36.99 -14.23
C ASN A 26 -13.95 -36.28 -15.38
N ASP A 27 -13.71 -34.97 -15.52
CA ASP A 27 -14.16 -34.16 -16.65
C ASP A 27 -13.00 -33.94 -17.63
N MET A 28 -13.12 -34.39 -18.85
CA MET A 28 -12.08 -34.35 -19.89
C MET A 28 -12.56 -33.69 -21.19
N GLY A 29 -13.65 -32.95 -21.14
CA GLY A 29 -14.21 -32.29 -22.32
C GLY A 29 -13.53 -30.99 -22.72
N GLU A 30 -13.79 -30.54 -23.96
CA GLU A 30 -13.30 -29.26 -24.50
C GLU A 30 -13.76 -28.08 -23.62
N LEU A 31 -15.00 -28.11 -23.12
CA LEU A 31 -15.52 -27.09 -22.24
C LEU A 31 -14.73 -26.97 -20.93
N LYS A 32 -14.30 -28.10 -20.36
CA LYS A 32 -13.41 -28.11 -19.21
C LYS A 32 -12.07 -27.46 -19.53
N ALA A 33 -11.48 -27.82 -20.67
CA ALA A 33 -10.21 -27.25 -21.07
C ALA A 33 -10.28 -25.70 -21.21
N LEU A 34 -11.39 -25.18 -21.73
CA LEU A 34 -11.63 -23.73 -21.82
C LEU A 34 -11.81 -23.08 -20.44
N VAL A 35 -12.58 -23.72 -19.54
CA VAL A 35 -12.78 -23.21 -18.17
C VAL A 35 -11.48 -23.21 -17.39
N LEU A 36 -10.69 -24.28 -17.50
CA LEU A 36 -9.36 -24.34 -16.88
C LEU A 36 -8.40 -23.31 -17.46
N ALA A 37 -8.41 -23.11 -18.78
CA ALA A 37 -7.54 -22.15 -19.42
C ALA A 37 -7.85 -20.70 -18.99
N ARG A 38 -9.16 -20.38 -18.86
CA ARG A 38 -9.63 -19.05 -18.48
C ARG A 38 -9.43 -18.75 -16.98
N GLY A 39 -9.69 -19.74 -16.11
CA GLY A 39 -9.86 -19.49 -14.67
C GLY A 39 -11.26 -19.00 -14.30
N ASP A 40 -11.47 -18.72 -13.03
CA ASP A 40 -12.76 -18.37 -12.43
C ASP A 40 -12.89 -16.91 -11.99
N HIS A 41 -11.77 -16.17 -11.99
CA HIS A 41 -11.71 -14.73 -11.66
C HIS A 41 -10.64 -14.03 -12.51
N ILE A 42 -10.45 -12.73 -12.32
CA ILE A 42 -9.32 -11.97 -12.84
C ILE A 42 -8.26 -11.97 -11.75
N ALA A 43 -7.11 -12.58 -12.05
CA ALA A 43 -6.07 -12.73 -11.07
C ALA A 43 -5.21 -11.46 -10.91
N ASN A 44 -4.66 -11.30 -9.71
CA ASN A 44 -3.73 -10.23 -9.37
C ASN A 44 -2.53 -10.81 -8.58
N TYR A 45 -1.62 -9.95 -8.13
CA TYR A 45 -0.40 -10.38 -7.44
C TYR A 45 -0.68 -11.15 -6.13
N THR A 46 -1.81 -10.92 -5.45
CA THR A 46 -2.15 -11.61 -4.20
C THR A 46 -2.53 -13.08 -4.43
N ASP A 47 -2.86 -13.46 -5.67
CA ASP A 47 -3.16 -14.85 -6.05
C ASP A 47 -1.90 -15.72 -6.17
N ILE A 48 -0.73 -15.13 -6.05
CA ILE A 48 0.56 -15.85 -6.09
C ILE A 48 1.50 -15.46 -4.95
N GLU A 49 1.32 -14.30 -4.34
CA GLU A 49 2.18 -13.83 -3.27
C GLU A 49 1.95 -14.63 -1.98
N GLY A 50 3.06 -15.13 -1.41
CA GLY A 50 3.02 -15.86 -0.14
C GLY A 50 2.39 -17.25 -0.20
N LEU A 51 1.99 -17.75 -1.38
CA LEU A 51 1.47 -19.10 -1.53
C LEU A 51 2.60 -20.13 -1.47
N ASP A 52 2.32 -21.24 -0.80
CA ASP A 52 3.14 -22.44 -0.93
C ASP A 52 2.91 -23.11 -2.31
N GLN A 53 3.85 -23.99 -2.70
CA GLN A 53 3.84 -24.61 -4.03
C GLN A 53 2.60 -25.48 -4.27
N ASP A 54 2.08 -26.14 -3.25
CA ASP A 54 0.92 -27.04 -3.39
C ASP A 54 -0.35 -26.21 -3.58
N THR A 55 -0.55 -25.18 -2.77
CA THR A 55 -1.65 -24.22 -2.93
C THR A 55 -1.61 -23.52 -4.29
N TYR A 56 -0.43 -23.07 -4.72
CA TYR A 56 -0.28 -22.48 -6.06
C TYR A 56 -0.67 -23.45 -7.16
N ASN A 57 -0.20 -24.72 -7.11
CA ASN A 57 -0.51 -25.72 -8.12
C ASN A 57 -1.98 -26.07 -8.18
N ASP A 58 -2.66 -26.05 -7.02
CA ASP A 58 -4.08 -26.41 -6.91
C ASP A 58 -5.04 -25.25 -7.22
N THR A 59 -4.52 -24.01 -7.35
CA THR A 59 -5.30 -22.81 -7.62
C THR A 59 -4.83 -22.11 -8.91
N THR A 60 -4.06 -21.05 -8.78
CA THR A 60 -3.61 -20.18 -9.88
C THR A 60 -2.81 -20.93 -10.92
N GLY A 61 -1.98 -21.88 -10.51
CA GLY A 61 -1.12 -22.69 -11.41
C GLY A 61 -1.88 -23.57 -12.38
N MET A 62 -3.14 -23.93 -12.09
CA MET A 62 -3.96 -24.76 -12.98
C MET A 62 -4.52 -24.01 -14.19
N SER A 63 -4.69 -22.70 -14.10
CA SER A 63 -5.20 -21.87 -15.18
C SER A 63 -4.06 -21.11 -15.86
N VAL A 64 -4.00 -21.19 -17.20
CA VAL A 64 -3.01 -20.46 -17.98
C VAL A 64 -3.24 -18.94 -17.87
N MET A 65 -4.51 -18.51 -17.88
CA MET A 65 -4.87 -17.09 -17.80
C MET A 65 -4.61 -16.53 -16.41
N LEU A 66 -5.10 -17.17 -15.35
CA LEU A 66 -4.86 -16.70 -13.98
C LEU A 66 -3.36 -16.54 -13.69
N ARG A 67 -2.56 -17.54 -14.11
CA ARG A 67 -1.11 -17.47 -13.94
C ARG A 67 -0.49 -16.31 -14.69
N ALA A 68 -0.91 -16.08 -15.96
CA ALA A 68 -0.38 -14.99 -16.77
C ALA A 68 -0.79 -13.63 -16.22
N GLU A 69 -2.05 -13.48 -15.80
CA GLU A 69 -2.57 -12.26 -15.18
C GLU A 69 -1.87 -11.96 -13.87
N ALA A 70 -1.79 -12.92 -12.95
CA ALA A 70 -1.14 -12.75 -11.66
C ALA A 70 0.36 -12.42 -11.78
N GLN A 71 1.08 -13.09 -12.70
CA GLN A 71 2.51 -12.79 -12.93
C GLN A 71 2.72 -11.41 -13.54
N LEU A 72 1.87 -11.01 -14.49
CA LEU A 72 1.93 -9.67 -15.07
C LEU A 72 1.63 -8.60 -13.98
N ASP A 73 0.57 -8.82 -13.20
CA ASP A 73 0.18 -7.91 -12.14
C ASP A 73 1.27 -7.81 -11.06
N GLN A 74 1.89 -8.94 -10.66
CA GLN A 74 3.02 -8.93 -9.71
C GLN A 74 4.21 -8.12 -10.23
N MET A 75 4.53 -8.24 -11.52
CA MET A 75 5.60 -7.44 -12.13
C MET A 75 5.26 -5.95 -12.08
N ILE A 76 4.04 -5.57 -12.47
CA ILE A 76 3.57 -4.17 -12.44
C ILE A 76 3.53 -3.64 -11.02
N HIS A 77 2.95 -4.40 -10.08
CA HIS A 77 2.93 -4.05 -8.66
C HIS A 77 4.35 -3.77 -8.12
N GLY A 78 5.31 -4.65 -8.43
CA GLY A 78 6.70 -4.46 -8.01
C GLY A 78 7.35 -3.20 -8.58
N ILE A 79 7.12 -2.90 -9.86
CA ILE A 79 7.64 -1.68 -10.50
C ILE A 79 6.99 -0.42 -9.88
N VAL A 80 5.67 -0.42 -9.76
CA VAL A 80 4.89 0.72 -9.27
C VAL A 80 5.23 1.05 -7.82
N THR A 81 5.27 0.04 -6.96
CA THR A 81 5.62 0.22 -5.55
C THR A 81 7.04 0.70 -5.38
N ALA A 82 8.01 0.14 -6.15
CA ALA A 82 9.39 0.59 -6.12
C ALA A 82 9.56 2.05 -6.56
N LEU A 83 8.89 2.47 -7.64
CA LEU A 83 8.92 3.86 -8.09
C LEU A 83 8.27 4.81 -7.07
N ASN A 84 7.10 4.45 -6.57
CA ASN A 84 6.41 5.26 -5.57
C ASN A 84 7.19 5.35 -4.25
N ASP A 85 7.87 4.28 -3.84
CA ASP A 85 8.69 4.26 -2.61
C ASP A 85 9.96 5.11 -2.75
N VAL A 86 10.49 5.26 -3.96
CA VAL A 86 11.60 6.17 -4.23
C VAL A 86 11.13 7.63 -4.21
N LEU A 87 9.97 7.92 -4.82
CA LEU A 87 9.41 9.28 -4.90
C LEU A 87 8.82 9.75 -3.57
N CYS A 88 8.21 8.83 -2.81
CA CYS A 88 7.50 9.08 -1.56
C CYS A 88 7.97 8.07 -0.50
N PRO A 89 9.20 8.27 0.05
CA PRO A 89 9.82 7.28 0.95
C PRO A 89 9.06 7.16 2.26
N ASN A 90 9.03 5.93 2.77
CA ASN A 90 8.42 5.61 4.05
C ASN A 90 9.48 5.28 5.10
N VAL A 91 9.20 5.66 6.34
CA VAL A 91 9.92 5.22 7.54
C VAL A 91 8.92 4.67 8.55
N THR A 92 9.42 3.95 9.56
CA THR A 92 8.58 3.53 10.69
C THR A 92 8.42 4.66 11.70
N ALA A 93 7.29 4.70 12.39
CA ALA A 93 7.02 5.71 13.43
C ALA A 93 7.87 5.53 14.69
N GLU A 94 8.75 4.53 14.73
CA GLU A 94 9.55 4.17 15.91
C GLU A 94 10.35 5.35 16.45
N ASP A 95 11.12 6.03 15.58
CA ASP A 95 11.96 7.16 16.00
C ASP A 95 11.12 8.38 16.38
N THR A 96 10.01 8.62 15.68
CA THR A 96 9.05 9.67 16.07
C THR A 96 8.51 9.41 17.47
N ILE A 97 8.08 8.18 17.77
CA ILE A 97 7.55 7.80 19.07
C ILE A 97 8.61 7.91 20.17
N LYS A 98 9.82 7.42 19.93
CA LYS A 98 10.93 7.49 20.92
C LYS A 98 11.33 8.91 21.26
N ASN A 99 11.31 9.80 20.28
CA ASN A 99 11.73 11.19 20.46
C ASN A 99 10.69 12.06 21.18
N LEU A 100 9.44 11.60 21.25
CA LEU A 100 8.34 12.41 21.79
C LEU A 100 8.05 12.20 23.27
N THR A 101 8.31 11.02 23.79
CA THR A 101 7.94 10.67 25.14
C THR A 101 8.90 9.67 25.76
N ASN A 102 9.34 9.92 26.98
CA ASN A 102 10.19 9.02 27.73
C ASN A 102 9.52 7.65 27.92
N GLY A 103 9.75 6.73 26.98
CA GLY A 103 9.31 5.34 27.05
C GLY A 103 7.92 5.05 26.50
N ALA A 104 7.29 5.95 25.76
CA ALA A 104 6.05 5.60 25.03
C ALA A 104 6.33 4.59 23.92
N THR A 105 5.41 3.66 23.74
CA THR A 105 5.44 2.65 22.68
C THR A 105 4.43 2.93 21.57
N THR A 106 3.59 3.94 21.77
CA THR A 106 2.53 4.36 20.85
C THR A 106 2.39 5.87 20.84
N LEU A 107 1.79 6.41 19.78
CA LEU A 107 1.50 7.82 19.58
C LEU A 107 0.05 7.98 19.12
N ASP A 108 -0.73 8.74 19.85
CA ASP A 108 -2.08 9.13 19.43
C ASP A 108 -2.01 10.35 18.51
N VAL A 109 -2.62 10.23 17.35
CA VAL A 109 -2.71 11.28 16.32
C VAL A 109 -4.15 11.60 16.01
N ILE A 110 -4.42 12.84 15.63
CA ILE A 110 -5.75 13.34 15.29
C ILE A 110 -5.84 13.49 13.77
N LEU A 111 -6.79 12.81 13.15
CA LEU A 111 -7.10 12.92 11.74
C LEU A 111 -7.86 14.23 11.42
N ALA A 112 -8.00 14.54 10.12
CA ALA A 112 -8.69 15.74 9.66
C ALA A 112 -10.18 15.79 10.07
N ASP A 113 -10.81 14.64 10.27
CA ASP A 113 -12.20 14.51 10.73
C ASP A 113 -12.35 14.61 12.26
N GLY A 114 -11.24 14.80 12.99
CA GLY A 114 -11.19 14.87 14.45
C GLY A 114 -11.14 13.50 15.15
N SER A 115 -11.14 12.40 14.42
CA SER A 115 -10.95 11.07 15.01
C SER A 115 -9.51 10.86 15.46
N THR A 116 -9.32 10.00 16.46
CA THR A 116 -7.99 9.66 16.99
C THR A 116 -7.59 8.27 16.53
N VAL A 117 -6.37 8.16 16.03
CA VAL A 117 -5.73 6.89 15.64
C VAL A 117 -4.46 6.72 16.47
N THR A 118 -4.25 5.52 16.99
CA THR A 118 -3.03 5.18 17.75
C THR A 118 -2.02 4.50 16.81
N LEU A 119 -0.87 5.14 16.61
CA LEU A 119 0.26 4.59 15.87
C LEU A 119 1.15 3.77 16.79
N ASN A 120 1.67 2.67 16.26
CA ASN A 120 2.71 1.87 16.92
C ASN A 120 4.06 2.06 16.20
N ALA A 121 5.13 1.51 16.78
CA ALA A 121 6.48 1.64 16.26
C ALA A 121 6.66 1.13 14.81
N ASN A 122 5.86 0.15 14.39
CA ASN A 122 5.93 -0.44 13.05
C ASN A 122 5.03 0.27 12.02
N THR A 123 4.19 1.22 12.45
CA THR A 123 3.35 1.99 11.53
C THR A 123 4.22 2.76 10.55
N LYS A 124 3.97 2.61 9.25
CA LYS A 124 4.69 3.35 8.22
C LYS A 124 4.14 4.77 8.11
N ILE A 125 5.05 5.71 8.03
CA ILE A 125 4.78 7.14 7.85
C ILE A 125 5.69 7.69 6.76
N LEU A 126 5.35 8.82 6.16
CA LEU A 126 6.21 9.52 5.23
C LEU A 126 7.52 9.92 5.92
N ASP A 127 8.65 9.68 5.25
CA ASP A 127 9.95 10.23 5.65
C ASP A 127 10.02 11.69 5.23
N VAL A 128 9.49 12.57 6.05
CA VAL A 128 9.42 14.01 5.78
C VAL A 128 10.80 14.63 5.63
N ASP A 129 11.80 14.12 6.34
CA ASP A 129 13.15 14.70 6.35
C ASP A 129 13.95 14.38 5.08
N ASN A 130 13.65 13.25 4.42
CA ASN A 130 14.37 12.76 3.25
C ASN A 130 13.51 12.69 1.97
N CYS A 131 12.24 13.07 2.02
CA CYS A 131 11.40 13.10 0.82
C CYS A 131 11.70 14.35 -0.03
N ALA A 132 11.66 14.15 -1.35
CA ALA A 132 11.60 15.26 -2.30
C ALA A 132 10.18 15.81 -2.39
N THR A 133 10.04 17.04 -2.89
CA THR A 133 8.74 17.69 -3.14
C THR A 133 8.62 18.09 -4.61
N GLY A 134 7.40 18.34 -5.07
CA GLY A 134 7.15 18.99 -6.34
C GLY A 134 7.46 20.50 -6.29
N SER A 135 7.17 21.20 -7.39
CA SER A 135 7.35 22.64 -7.50
C SER A 135 6.48 23.45 -6.52
N ASP A 136 5.37 22.86 -6.07
CA ASP A 136 4.46 23.42 -5.07
C ASP A 136 4.99 23.34 -3.63
N LYS A 137 6.06 22.54 -3.40
CA LYS A 137 6.67 22.27 -2.09
C LYS A 137 5.70 21.74 -1.03
N GLN A 138 4.62 21.10 -1.49
CA GLN A 138 3.61 20.53 -0.58
C GLN A 138 4.00 19.12 -0.10
N LEU A 139 3.49 18.76 1.09
CA LEU A 139 3.57 17.44 1.68
C LEU A 139 2.14 16.88 1.89
N PRO A 140 1.92 15.60 1.68
CA PRO A 140 2.88 14.63 1.15
C PRO A 140 3.17 14.87 -0.32
N PRO A 141 4.34 14.44 -0.84
CA PRO A 141 4.65 14.53 -2.26
C PRO A 141 3.70 13.66 -3.08
N GLN A 142 3.52 14.00 -4.36
CA GLN A 142 2.66 13.24 -5.26
C GLN A 142 3.36 11.93 -5.67
N GLU A 143 2.66 10.80 -5.50
CA GLU A 143 3.08 9.53 -6.06
C GLU A 143 2.87 9.52 -7.59
N LEU A 144 3.68 8.75 -8.32
CA LEU A 144 3.55 8.67 -9.78
C LEU A 144 2.32 7.87 -10.21
N PHE A 145 2.09 6.75 -9.55
CA PHE A 145 0.95 5.88 -9.77
C PHE A 145 0.06 5.87 -8.54
N SER A 146 -1.23 6.09 -8.73
CA SER A 146 -2.21 6.14 -7.65
C SER A 146 -3.18 4.97 -7.70
N ARG A 147 -3.71 4.62 -6.55
CA ARG A 147 -4.83 3.70 -6.40
C ARG A 147 -6.14 4.45 -6.59
N ILE A 148 -7.11 3.84 -7.26
CA ILE A 148 -8.41 4.46 -7.48
C ILE A 148 -9.14 4.60 -6.13
N GLY A 149 -9.40 5.85 -5.72
CA GLY A 149 -10.17 6.16 -4.51
C GLY A 149 -9.42 5.97 -3.18
N THR A 150 -8.12 5.73 -3.20
CA THR A 150 -7.31 5.61 -1.98
C THR A 150 -6.04 6.44 -2.12
N GLU A 151 -5.88 7.44 -1.28
CA GLU A 151 -4.66 8.24 -1.20
C GLU A 151 -3.52 7.41 -0.59
N ARG A 152 -2.28 7.70 -0.98
CA ARG A 152 -1.10 7.04 -0.42
C ARG A 152 -0.92 7.34 1.06
N TYR A 153 -1.20 8.56 1.48
CA TYR A 153 -1.03 9.01 2.86
C TYR A 153 -2.30 9.63 3.42
N THR A 154 -2.56 9.37 4.69
CA THR A 154 -3.55 10.10 5.48
C THR A 154 -2.84 11.12 6.35
N LYS A 155 -3.20 12.40 6.18
CA LYS A 155 -2.68 13.49 7.01
C LYS A 155 -3.29 13.45 8.39
N ALA A 156 -2.44 13.54 9.41
CA ALA A 156 -2.82 13.63 10.81
C ALA A 156 -1.94 14.66 11.53
N THR A 157 -2.32 14.99 12.76
CA THR A 157 -1.54 15.88 13.64
C THR A 157 -1.37 15.23 15.01
N TYR A 158 -0.26 15.55 15.65
CA TYR A 158 -0.02 15.15 17.03
C TYR A 158 0.57 16.31 17.83
N THR A 159 0.32 16.30 19.12
CA THR A 159 0.84 17.31 20.06
C THR A 159 1.89 16.68 20.95
N TYR A 160 3.03 17.34 21.08
CA TYR A 160 4.11 16.88 21.93
C TYR A 160 4.70 18.02 22.74
N GLN A 161 5.41 17.68 23.79
CA GLN A 161 6.18 18.64 24.59
C GLN A 161 7.64 18.61 24.10
N PRO A 162 8.16 19.68 23.47
CA PRO A 162 9.55 19.73 23.04
C PRO A 162 10.50 19.72 24.25
N VAL A 163 11.74 19.32 24.01
CA VAL A 163 12.82 19.39 25.00
C VAL A 163 13.72 20.59 24.75
N ASP A 164 14.37 21.06 25.82
CA ASP A 164 15.41 22.08 25.72
C ASP A 164 16.76 21.50 25.27
N GLU A 165 17.79 22.33 25.15
CA GLU A 165 19.15 21.92 24.76
C GLU A 165 19.80 20.90 25.71
N ASN A 166 19.26 20.75 26.91
CA ASN A 166 19.73 19.81 27.92
C ASN A 166 18.88 18.51 27.98
N GLY A 167 17.87 18.39 27.10
CA GLY A 167 16.97 17.24 27.05
C GLY A 167 15.81 17.30 28.08
N ASN A 168 15.58 18.44 28.76
CA ASN A 168 14.48 18.58 29.67
C ASN A 168 13.22 19.07 28.95
N PRO A 169 12.01 18.61 29.36
CA PRO A 169 10.76 19.09 28.81
C PRO A 169 10.62 20.61 28.95
N LYS A 170 10.33 21.32 27.86
CA LYS A 170 10.16 22.77 27.85
C LYS A 170 8.94 23.18 28.65
N VAL A 171 9.11 24.21 29.52
CA VAL A 171 8.05 24.85 30.25
C VAL A 171 8.05 26.36 30.01
N ASP A 172 6.90 27.00 30.14
CA ASP A 172 6.77 28.45 30.07
C ASP A 172 7.33 29.14 31.32
N ALA A 173 7.29 30.48 31.35
CA ALA A 173 7.76 31.29 32.50
C ALA A 173 6.97 31.02 33.78
N ASN A 174 5.81 30.38 33.72
CA ASN A 174 4.96 30.03 34.86
C ASN A 174 5.11 28.55 35.26
N GLY A 175 5.98 27.78 34.58
CA GLY A 175 6.21 26.35 34.83
C GLY A 175 5.20 25.41 34.16
N ASN A 176 4.34 25.91 33.24
CA ASN A 176 3.41 25.06 32.52
C ASN A 176 4.11 24.39 31.34
N PRO A 177 3.74 23.14 30.96
CA PRO A 177 4.27 22.49 29.78
C PRO A 177 4.01 23.31 28.51
N VAL A 178 5.05 23.56 27.72
CA VAL A 178 4.91 24.09 26.36
C VAL A 178 4.62 22.93 25.43
N THR A 179 3.55 23.00 24.66
CA THR A 179 3.19 21.97 23.69
C THR A 179 3.26 22.53 22.26
N GLU A 180 3.72 21.72 21.35
CA GLU A 180 3.76 22.01 19.93
C GLU A 180 2.97 20.95 19.15
N THR A 181 2.32 21.35 18.06
CA THR A 181 1.60 20.44 17.18
C THR A 181 2.39 20.26 15.90
N LYS A 182 2.59 19.01 15.48
CA LYS A 182 3.23 18.64 14.21
C LYS A 182 2.28 17.86 13.34
N GLU A 183 2.52 17.95 12.02
CA GLU A 183 1.87 17.13 11.02
C GLU A 183 2.62 15.81 10.86
N ILE A 184 1.90 14.75 10.57
CA ILE A 184 2.40 13.42 10.26
C ILE A 184 1.54 12.83 9.13
N TYR A 185 2.15 12.06 8.25
CA TYR A 185 1.49 11.50 7.08
C TYR A 185 1.58 9.98 7.17
N ILE A 186 0.47 9.34 7.50
CA ILE A 186 0.35 7.91 7.76
C ILE A 186 0.21 7.21 6.41
N TYR A 187 1.06 6.23 6.12
CA TYR A 187 0.95 5.43 4.92
C TYR A 187 -0.28 4.53 4.98
N ASN A 188 -1.12 4.60 3.96
CA ASN A 188 -2.28 3.73 3.81
C ASN A 188 -1.84 2.41 3.17
N GLU A 189 -1.64 1.40 4.02
CA GLU A 189 -1.25 0.05 3.60
C GLU A 189 -2.24 -0.52 2.58
N GLU A 190 -1.74 -1.38 1.71
CA GLU A 190 -2.59 -2.16 0.82
C GLU A 190 -3.41 -3.18 1.62
N ASP A 191 -4.69 -3.33 1.26
CA ASP A 191 -5.56 -4.35 1.88
C ASP A 191 -5.67 -5.55 0.93
N PRO A 192 -5.14 -6.72 1.27
CA PRO A 192 -5.17 -7.89 0.40
C PRO A 192 -6.60 -8.40 0.10
N ASN A 193 -7.60 -7.93 0.85
CA ASN A 193 -9.00 -8.31 0.64
C ASN A 193 -9.81 -7.25 -0.14
N ASP A 194 -9.20 -6.13 -0.50
CA ASP A 194 -9.86 -5.02 -1.20
C ASP A 194 -8.99 -4.53 -2.36
N THR A 195 -9.26 -5.03 -3.55
CA THR A 195 -8.50 -4.71 -4.78
C THR A 195 -8.48 -3.22 -5.10
N THR A 196 -9.45 -2.43 -4.61
CA THR A 196 -9.46 -0.97 -4.82
C THR A 196 -8.39 -0.25 -4.01
N LYS A 197 -7.84 -0.90 -2.98
CA LYS A 197 -6.77 -0.40 -2.12
C LYS A 197 -5.39 -0.94 -2.46
N GLN A 198 -5.27 -1.65 -3.57
CA GLN A 198 -4.03 -2.26 -4.03
C GLN A 198 -3.51 -1.59 -5.30
N TYR A 199 -2.20 -1.64 -5.54
CA TYR A 199 -1.60 -1.24 -6.81
C TYR A 199 -1.67 -2.40 -7.82
N THR A 200 -2.90 -2.79 -8.22
CA THR A 200 -3.16 -3.80 -9.24
C THR A 200 -3.49 -3.16 -10.57
N LEU A 201 -3.34 -3.91 -11.67
CA LEU A 201 -3.76 -3.45 -13.01
C LEU A 201 -5.22 -3.00 -13.08
N GLN A 202 -6.07 -3.50 -12.17
CA GLN A 202 -7.48 -3.14 -12.13
C GLN A 202 -7.77 -1.81 -11.41
N SER A 203 -6.91 -1.42 -10.48
CA SER A 203 -7.09 -0.24 -9.60
C SER A 203 -6.00 0.82 -9.76
N LEU A 204 -5.00 0.55 -10.60
CA LEU A 204 -3.88 1.45 -10.85
C LEU A 204 -4.24 2.51 -11.88
N SER A 205 -3.86 3.75 -11.62
CA SER A 205 -3.89 4.84 -12.59
C SER A 205 -2.62 5.70 -12.47
N VAL A 206 -2.27 6.38 -13.55
CA VAL A 206 -1.32 7.50 -13.44
C VAL A 206 -2.00 8.59 -12.59
N ASN A 207 -1.26 9.16 -11.65
CA ASN A 207 -1.80 10.19 -10.76
C ASN A 207 -2.35 11.38 -11.57
N GLU A 208 -3.64 11.65 -11.42
CA GLU A 208 -4.35 12.70 -12.18
C GLU A 208 -3.74 14.09 -11.94
N ALA A 209 -3.24 14.37 -10.73
CA ALA A 209 -2.56 15.63 -10.43
C ALA A 209 -1.32 15.84 -11.29
N LEU A 210 -0.55 14.77 -11.55
CA LEU A 210 0.64 14.80 -12.40
C LEU A 210 0.31 14.86 -13.89
N VAL A 211 -0.85 14.34 -14.29
CA VAL A 211 -1.34 14.49 -15.68
C VAL A 211 -1.72 15.93 -15.97
N ILE A 212 -2.24 16.65 -14.96
CA ILE A 212 -2.61 18.06 -15.07
C ILE A 212 -1.38 18.98 -15.00
N ASP A 213 -0.46 18.66 -14.07
CA ASP A 213 0.77 19.44 -13.84
C ASP A 213 1.94 18.53 -13.48
N GLU A 214 2.77 18.22 -14.48
CA GLU A 214 3.94 17.37 -14.32
C GLU A 214 5.00 17.94 -13.35
N THR A 215 4.98 19.24 -13.07
CA THR A 215 5.93 19.88 -12.14
C THR A 215 5.67 19.49 -10.68
N LEU A 216 4.53 18.86 -10.37
CA LEU A 216 4.22 18.33 -9.05
C LEU A 216 4.97 17.01 -8.75
N LEU A 217 5.57 16.36 -9.78
CA LEU A 217 6.41 15.20 -9.54
C LEU A 217 7.57 15.55 -8.59
N PRO A 218 7.83 14.77 -7.55
CA PRO A 218 8.91 15.04 -6.61
C PRO A 218 10.26 15.14 -7.32
N HIS A 219 10.92 16.29 -7.21
CA HIS A 219 12.21 16.55 -7.83
C HIS A 219 13.06 17.63 -7.10
N LEU A 220 12.51 18.23 -6.05
CA LEU A 220 13.18 19.26 -5.27
C LEU A 220 13.47 18.77 -3.86
N CYS A 221 14.69 19.06 -3.39
CA CYS A 221 15.02 18.95 -1.98
C CYS A 221 14.23 19.97 -1.14
N GLN A 222 14.21 19.78 0.16
CA GLN A 222 13.56 20.68 1.13
C GLN A 222 14.04 22.14 1.02
N ASN A 223 15.30 22.36 0.63
CA ASN A 223 15.87 23.70 0.41
C ASN A 223 15.45 24.34 -0.93
N GLY A 224 14.77 23.56 -1.79
CA GLY A 224 14.31 23.99 -3.12
C GLY A 224 15.30 23.77 -4.26
N ASP A 225 16.45 23.16 -4.01
CA ASP A 225 17.38 22.74 -5.06
C ASP A 225 16.90 21.44 -5.71
N VAL A 226 17.34 21.16 -6.94
CA VAL A 226 17.05 19.91 -7.64
C VAL A 226 17.68 18.72 -6.91
N ASP A 227 16.88 17.69 -6.65
CA ASP A 227 17.35 16.45 -6.01
C ASP A 227 17.98 15.49 -7.04
N TYR A 228 19.28 15.67 -7.28
CA TYR A 228 20.03 14.77 -8.16
C TYR A 228 20.19 13.35 -7.57
N ALA A 229 20.11 13.20 -6.25
CA ALA A 229 20.20 11.89 -5.61
C ALA A 229 18.94 11.05 -5.87
N LEU A 230 17.77 11.69 -5.90
CA LEU A 230 16.52 11.07 -6.30
C LEU A 230 16.58 10.57 -7.75
N ALA A 231 17.04 11.44 -8.67
CA ALA A 231 17.19 11.08 -10.09
C ALA A 231 18.15 9.89 -10.33
N ALA A 232 19.10 9.67 -9.44
CA ALA A 232 20.03 8.53 -9.52
C ALA A 232 19.44 7.22 -8.96
N LYS A 233 18.33 7.29 -8.23
CA LYS A 233 17.61 6.11 -7.67
C LYS A 233 16.51 5.60 -8.61
N LEU A 234 16.00 6.45 -9.50
CA LEU A 234 15.01 6.12 -10.54
C LEU A 234 15.66 5.48 -11.76
#